data_c3177d56b0a0b1f0a168b8c35aa01cde
#
_entry.id   c3177d56b0a0b1f0a168b8c35aa01cde
#
_cell.length_a   1.000
_cell.length_b   1.000
_cell.length_c   1.000
_cell.angle_alpha   90.00
_cell.angle_beta   90.00
_cell.angle_gamma   90.00
#
_symmetry.space_group_name_H-M   'P 1'
#
loop_
_entity.id
_entity.type
_entity.pdbx_description
1 polymer ?
#
loop_
_entity_poly.entity_id
_entity_poly.type
_entity_poly.pdbx_seq_one_letter_code
_entity_poly.pdbx_strand_id
1 'polypeptide(L)'
;MENRQTHLDRSLGLIHATASNMATMVGIGPFITIPLIISAMGGPQAMLGWAVGAIIAISDGQVWAELSTSLPGEGGSYVYLREAYKKYFGKLAAFLFIWTFLLSGPLEIASGFVGMVQYASFIWPMLNETNIRILAFAVGVFTIILHYNRVKFVGAVTVFLWIVMLVTVGITIFVGLTHFHVRDAFTFTHGWFSFSWGFVSGLGSATLIAMYDLMGYYNICYLEEEVKRPEYVVPRAIILSVIGVTMIYAVMNISILSTMPWQEIARSTHVASDMFNQTLGRHWAIILTILVIITAYGSTYSLMMSYSRLPFAAARDGFFFKWLGEIHPRKHFPHFSLLTVGIMTCVASLFNLDFIIAASLSSRILIQFLGQIIGLTLLRKNEPARKRPFRMWLYPIPSVIAFIGFSFIFLSSGWEAIGVGVVWMIIGVMIYVKWNGNHESGIAGA
;
A
#
# COMPACT_ATOMS: atom_id res chain seq x y z
N MET A 1 3.04 42.19 8.71
CA MET A 1 2.39 41.34 7.67
C MET A 1 1.92 40.11 8.38
N GLU A 2 0.63 40.06 8.66
CA GLU A 2 -0.04 38.94 9.34
C GLU A 2 0.11 37.66 8.53
N ASN A 3 0.68 36.66 9.15
CA ASN A 3 0.82 35.32 8.62
C ASN A 3 -0.58 34.68 8.60
N ARG A 4 -1.35 34.90 7.54
CA ARG A 4 -2.60 34.15 7.29
C ARG A 4 -2.21 32.70 7.10
N GLN A 5 -2.17 31.95 8.20
CA GLN A 5 -2.32 30.50 8.13
C GLN A 5 -3.68 30.24 7.48
N THR A 6 -3.68 29.93 6.19
CA THR A 6 -4.86 29.43 5.49
C THR A 6 -5.16 28.05 6.06
N HIS A 7 -6.02 28.00 7.09
CA HIS A 7 -6.58 26.74 7.56
C HIS A 7 -7.40 26.13 6.41
N LEU A 8 -7.15 24.87 6.12
CA LEU A 8 -7.94 24.11 5.16
C LEU A 8 -9.38 23.97 5.69
N ASP A 9 -10.37 24.06 4.80
CA ASP A 9 -11.76 23.91 5.18
C ASP A 9 -12.06 22.46 5.58
N ARG A 10 -12.49 22.23 6.81
CA ARG A 10 -12.91 20.91 7.31
C ARG A 10 -14.21 20.46 6.63
N SER A 11 -14.08 19.80 5.48
CA SER A 11 -15.19 19.38 4.63
C SER A 11 -15.52 17.89 4.74
N LEU A 12 -14.53 17.03 5.08
CA LEU A 12 -14.64 15.58 5.04
C LEU A 12 -15.41 15.02 6.24
N GLY A 13 -16.61 14.50 6.00
CA GLY A 13 -17.39 13.73 6.98
C GLY A 13 -17.03 12.23 6.93
N LEU A 14 -17.65 11.40 7.80
CA LEU A 14 -17.36 9.98 7.95
C LEU A 14 -17.46 9.19 6.63
N ILE A 15 -18.51 9.41 5.84
CA ILE A 15 -18.69 8.69 4.57
C ILE A 15 -17.58 9.03 3.58
N HIS A 16 -17.24 10.31 3.42
CA HIS A 16 -16.19 10.75 2.51
C HIS A 16 -14.80 10.26 2.96
N ALA A 17 -14.53 10.30 4.26
CA ALA A 17 -13.29 9.81 4.84
C ALA A 17 -13.12 8.29 4.64
N THR A 18 -14.20 7.51 4.88
CA THR A 18 -14.21 6.06 4.64
C THR A 18 -14.02 5.75 3.15
N ALA A 19 -14.75 6.44 2.27
CA ALA A 19 -14.62 6.26 0.83
C ALA A 19 -13.21 6.61 0.32
N SER A 20 -12.59 7.66 0.86
CA SER A 20 -11.21 8.04 0.53
C SER A 20 -10.21 6.93 0.88
N ASN A 21 -10.31 6.34 2.07
CA ASN A 21 -9.47 5.20 2.44
C ASN A 21 -9.73 3.99 1.53
N MET A 22 -11.01 3.63 1.32
CA MET A 22 -11.35 2.51 0.45
C MET A 22 -10.83 2.71 -0.98
N ALA A 23 -10.88 3.93 -1.48
CA ALA A 23 -10.37 4.27 -2.81
C ALA A 23 -8.84 4.08 -2.94
N THR A 24 -8.09 4.23 -1.85
CA THR A 24 -6.64 3.96 -1.84
C THR A 24 -6.30 2.50 -1.62
N MET A 25 -7.16 1.75 -0.93
CA MET A 25 -6.99 0.30 -0.68
C MET A 25 -7.38 -0.55 -1.88
N VAL A 26 -8.49 -0.19 -2.57
CA VAL A 26 -8.99 -0.97 -3.70
C VAL A 26 -8.29 -0.54 -4.99
N GLY A 27 -7.53 -1.44 -5.57
CA GLY A 27 -6.80 -1.25 -6.83
C GLY A 27 -6.74 -2.55 -7.64
N ILE A 28 -5.63 -2.76 -8.34
CA ILE A 28 -5.39 -4.02 -9.05
C ILE A 28 -5.09 -5.18 -8.08
N GLY A 29 -4.72 -4.87 -6.83
CA GLY A 29 -4.28 -5.83 -5.82
C GLY A 29 -5.00 -7.17 -5.89
N PRO A 30 -6.31 -7.26 -5.60
CA PRO A 30 -7.00 -8.54 -5.52
C PRO A 30 -6.95 -9.37 -6.81
N PHE A 31 -6.82 -8.74 -7.97
CA PHE A 31 -6.71 -9.47 -9.23
C PHE A 31 -5.37 -10.20 -9.39
N ILE A 32 -4.29 -9.68 -8.80
CA ILE A 32 -2.94 -10.27 -8.89
C ILE A 32 -2.57 -11.08 -7.65
N THR A 33 -3.19 -10.81 -6.50
CA THR A 33 -2.83 -11.41 -5.21
C THR A 33 -3.61 -12.68 -4.88
N ILE A 34 -4.83 -12.86 -5.42
CA ILE A 34 -5.64 -14.07 -5.17
C ILE A 34 -4.87 -15.36 -5.47
N PRO A 35 -4.22 -15.53 -6.64
CA PRO A 35 -3.42 -16.72 -6.92
C PRO A 35 -2.30 -16.92 -5.89
N LEU A 36 -1.61 -15.84 -5.51
CA LEU A 36 -0.50 -15.88 -4.57
C LEU A 36 -0.94 -16.29 -3.16
N ILE A 37 -2.07 -15.73 -2.67
CA ILE A 37 -2.64 -16.06 -1.37
C ILE A 37 -3.07 -17.54 -1.34
N ILE A 38 -3.76 -18.00 -2.37
CA ILE A 38 -4.21 -19.40 -2.49
C ILE A 38 -3.02 -20.35 -2.57
N SER A 39 -1.98 -19.99 -3.34
CA SER A 39 -0.74 -20.76 -3.45
C SER A 39 -0.01 -20.88 -2.12
N ALA A 40 0.04 -19.80 -1.32
CA ALA A 40 0.76 -19.74 -0.06
C ALA A 40 0.28 -20.78 0.98
N MET A 41 -1.01 -21.12 0.97
CA MET A 41 -1.59 -22.09 1.91
C MET A 41 -2.14 -23.36 1.24
N GLY A 42 -2.15 -23.44 -0.07
CA GLY A 42 -2.60 -24.61 -0.83
C GLY A 42 -4.08 -24.87 -0.73
N GLY A 43 -4.94 -23.82 -0.81
CA GLY A 43 -6.38 -23.97 -0.84
C GLY A 43 -7.18 -22.85 -0.18
N PRO A 44 -8.51 -23.05 -0.01
CA PRO A 44 -9.42 -22.02 0.56
C PRO A 44 -9.06 -21.54 1.98
N GLN A 45 -8.31 -22.32 2.75
CA GLN A 45 -7.79 -21.94 4.06
C GLN A 45 -6.94 -20.66 4.01
N ALA A 46 -6.44 -20.29 2.86
CA ALA A 46 -5.73 -19.05 2.61
C ALA A 46 -6.54 -17.79 2.98
N MET A 47 -7.88 -17.90 3.04
CA MET A 47 -8.76 -16.84 3.54
C MET A 47 -8.47 -16.43 4.99
N LEU A 48 -7.81 -17.29 5.77
CA LEU A 48 -7.33 -16.92 7.12
C LEU A 48 -6.33 -15.77 7.07
N GLY A 49 -5.52 -15.66 6.00
CA GLY A 49 -4.60 -14.54 5.80
C GLY A 49 -5.32 -13.19 5.80
N TRP A 50 -6.50 -13.10 5.16
CA TRP A 50 -7.34 -11.89 5.17
C TRP A 50 -7.89 -11.56 6.57
N ALA A 51 -8.35 -12.58 7.32
CA ALA A 51 -8.85 -12.37 8.67
C ALA A 51 -7.75 -11.87 9.62
N VAL A 52 -6.57 -12.49 9.57
CA VAL A 52 -5.42 -12.06 10.37
C VAL A 52 -4.94 -10.67 9.93
N GLY A 53 -4.85 -10.42 8.63
CA GLY A 53 -4.51 -9.11 8.07
C GLY A 53 -5.45 -8.00 8.53
N ALA A 54 -6.76 -8.25 8.51
CA ALA A 54 -7.77 -7.30 8.99
C ALA A 54 -7.61 -6.98 10.48
N ILE A 55 -7.34 -7.99 11.31
CA ILE A 55 -7.10 -7.81 12.76
C ILE A 55 -5.86 -6.93 12.98
N ILE A 56 -4.78 -7.17 12.23
CA ILE A 56 -3.55 -6.38 12.32
C ILE A 56 -3.84 -4.95 11.85
N ALA A 57 -4.50 -4.76 10.70
CA ALA A 57 -4.82 -3.46 10.14
C ALA A 57 -5.74 -2.62 11.04
N ILE A 58 -6.77 -3.23 11.67
CA ILE A 58 -7.65 -2.55 12.63
C ILE A 58 -6.87 -2.17 13.89
N SER A 59 -5.98 -3.03 14.34
CA SER A 59 -5.16 -2.79 15.54
C SER A 59 -4.16 -1.65 15.31
N ASP A 60 -3.45 -1.67 14.20
CA ASP A 60 -2.51 -0.62 13.81
C ASP A 60 -3.24 0.68 13.41
N GLY A 61 -4.42 0.57 12.81
CA GLY A 61 -5.26 1.72 12.50
C GLY A 61 -5.59 2.59 13.72
N GLN A 62 -5.70 1.98 14.90
CA GLN A 62 -5.86 2.73 16.16
C GLN A 62 -4.57 3.45 16.57
N VAL A 63 -3.38 2.89 16.26
CA VAL A 63 -2.08 3.59 16.45
C VAL A 63 -2.05 4.85 15.59
N TRP A 64 -2.39 4.70 14.31
CA TRP A 64 -2.45 5.82 13.37
C TRP A 64 -3.47 6.88 13.81
N ALA A 65 -4.66 6.47 14.22
CA ALA A 65 -5.71 7.40 14.65
C ALA A 65 -5.30 8.21 15.88
N GLU A 66 -4.59 7.61 16.84
CA GLU A 66 -4.11 8.34 18.01
C GLU A 66 -2.94 9.26 17.68
N LEU A 67 -2.01 8.81 16.84
CA LEU A 67 -0.88 9.64 16.40
C LEU A 67 -1.36 10.85 15.60
N SER A 68 -2.23 10.66 14.60
CA SER A 68 -2.74 11.76 13.77
C SER A 68 -3.48 12.80 14.60
N THR A 69 -4.42 12.38 15.44
CA THR A 69 -5.21 13.32 16.26
C THR A 69 -4.41 13.99 17.40
N SER A 70 -3.29 13.37 17.83
CA SER A 70 -2.39 13.94 18.86
C SER A 70 -1.31 14.85 18.27
N LEU A 71 -1.01 14.71 16.99
CA LEU A 71 0.02 15.41 16.23
C LEU A 71 -0.60 15.92 14.91
N PRO A 72 -1.61 16.81 14.99
CA PRO A 72 -2.26 17.34 13.81
C PRO A 72 -1.26 18.09 12.93
N GLY A 73 -1.43 17.99 11.61
CA GLY A 73 -0.61 18.69 10.62
C GLY A 73 -0.31 17.84 9.39
N GLU A 74 0.07 18.51 8.31
CA GLU A 74 0.51 17.87 7.09
C GLU A 74 1.84 17.13 7.30
N GLY A 75 1.93 15.88 6.88
CA GLY A 75 3.20 15.14 6.92
C GLY A 75 3.11 13.70 7.44
N GLY A 76 2.07 13.34 8.18
CA GLY A 76 1.80 11.96 8.60
C GLY A 76 3.00 11.30 9.30
N SER A 77 3.40 10.12 8.81
CA SER A 77 4.40 9.26 9.47
C SER A 77 5.73 9.95 9.79
N TYR A 78 6.26 10.80 8.91
CA TYR A 78 7.55 11.41 9.22
C TYR A 78 7.46 12.40 10.38
N VAL A 79 6.34 13.08 10.53
CA VAL A 79 6.08 13.97 11.69
C VAL A 79 5.89 13.14 12.96
N TYR A 80 5.11 12.06 12.89
CA TYR A 80 4.87 11.18 14.05
C TYR A 80 6.17 10.58 14.56
N LEU A 81 7.00 10.05 13.68
CA LEU A 81 8.31 9.50 14.04
C LEU A 81 9.26 10.56 14.58
N ARG A 82 9.30 11.74 13.96
CA ARG A 82 10.12 12.86 14.43
C ARG A 82 9.77 13.24 15.88
N GLU A 83 8.49 13.45 16.15
CA GLU A 83 8.05 13.89 17.48
C GLU A 83 8.16 12.77 18.53
N ALA A 84 7.79 11.54 18.17
CA ALA A 84 7.89 10.41 19.09
C ALA A 84 9.32 10.12 19.54
N TYR A 85 10.27 10.25 18.62
CA TYR A 85 11.70 10.00 18.90
C TYR A 85 12.52 11.27 19.12
N LYS A 86 11.89 12.43 19.32
CA LYS A 86 12.55 13.74 19.44
C LYS A 86 13.69 13.77 20.47
N LYS A 87 13.53 13.06 21.59
CA LYS A 87 14.55 12.98 22.65
C LYS A 87 15.76 12.11 22.30
N TYR A 88 15.68 11.31 21.22
CA TYR A 88 16.69 10.31 20.88
C TYR A 88 17.27 10.59 19.49
N PHE A 89 16.53 10.23 18.45
CA PHE A 89 16.96 10.30 17.05
C PHE A 89 15.82 10.70 16.08
N GLY A 90 14.96 11.62 16.50
CA GLY A 90 13.75 12.01 15.74
C GLY A 90 14.01 12.44 14.29
N LYS A 91 15.08 13.22 14.04
CA LYS A 91 15.46 13.63 12.68
C LYS A 91 15.86 12.42 11.82
N LEU A 92 16.62 11.47 12.37
CA LEU A 92 17.01 10.24 11.69
C LEU A 92 15.77 9.38 11.39
N ALA A 93 14.84 9.23 12.36
CA ALA A 93 13.63 8.45 12.16
C ALA A 93 12.75 9.02 11.03
N ALA A 94 12.59 10.35 10.99
CA ALA A 94 11.90 11.04 9.91
C ALA A 94 12.58 10.83 8.54
N PHE A 95 13.91 10.98 8.49
CA PHE A 95 14.69 10.74 7.27
C PHE A 95 14.55 9.28 6.80
N LEU A 96 14.70 8.31 7.71
CA LEU A 96 14.61 6.88 7.38
C LEU A 96 13.22 6.49 6.88
N PHE A 97 12.15 7.12 7.37
CA PHE A 97 10.82 6.89 6.83
C PHE A 97 10.76 7.26 5.33
N ILE A 98 11.21 8.46 4.97
CA ILE A 98 11.23 8.89 3.56
C ILE A 98 12.18 8.01 2.73
N TRP A 99 13.34 7.65 3.30
CA TRP A 99 14.31 6.79 2.65
C TRP A 99 13.74 5.40 2.33
N THR A 100 13.08 4.76 3.29
CA THR A 100 12.44 3.45 3.09
C THR A 100 11.23 3.56 2.15
N PHE A 101 10.52 4.67 2.18
CA PHE A 101 9.43 4.95 1.24
C PHE A 101 9.92 5.07 -0.21
N LEU A 102 11.11 5.62 -0.45
CA LEU A 102 11.70 5.67 -1.81
C LEU A 102 11.98 4.28 -2.40
N LEU A 103 12.08 3.25 -1.59
CA LEU A 103 12.13 1.86 -2.07
C LEU A 103 10.71 1.29 -2.21
N SER A 104 9.92 1.35 -1.14
CA SER A 104 8.63 0.68 -1.04
C SER A 104 7.57 1.24 -2.00
N GLY A 105 7.49 2.56 -2.16
CA GLY A 105 6.52 3.20 -3.04
C GLY A 105 6.72 2.84 -4.52
N PRO A 106 7.93 2.97 -5.08
CA PRO A 106 8.24 2.49 -6.42
C PRO A 106 7.96 1.00 -6.64
N LEU A 107 8.27 0.12 -5.66
CA LEU A 107 7.93 -1.30 -5.73
C LEU A 107 6.41 -1.51 -5.81
N GLU A 108 5.64 -0.78 -5.01
CA GLU A 108 4.17 -0.87 -5.04
C GLU A 108 3.58 -0.43 -6.38
N ILE A 109 4.09 0.65 -7.00
CA ILE A 109 3.67 1.06 -8.35
C ILE A 109 4.09 0.01 -9.40
N ALA A 110 5.30 -0.53 -9.28
CA ALA A 110 5.85 -1.53 -10.20
C ALA A 110 5.03 -2.82 -10.20
N SER A 111 4.53 -3.27 -9.04
CA SER A 111 3.66 -4.45 -8.96
C SER A 111 2.41 -4.30 -9.82
N GLY A 112 1.82 -3.10 -9.84
CA GLY A 112 0.67 -2.81 -10.70
C GLY A 112 1.02 -2.81 -12.18
N PHE A 113 2.20 -2.31 -12.60
CA PHE A 113 2.63 -2.39 -14.00
C PHE A 113 2.91 -3.84 -14.42
N VAL A 114 3.60 -4.61 -13.58
CA VAL A 114 3.86 -6.03 -13.87
C VAL A 114 2.54 -6.81 -13.93
N GLY A 115 1.64 -6.64 -12.95
CA GLY A 115 0.35 -7.28 -12.91
C GLY A 115 -0.54 -6.91 -14.12
N MET A 116 -0.53 -5.64 -14.54
CA MET A 116 -1.23 -5.20 -15.76
C MET A 116 -0.75 -5.96 -17.00
N VAL A 117 0.57 -6.10 -17.18
CA VAL A 117 1.13 -6.81 -18.34
C VAL A 117 0.92 -8.32 -18.22
N GLN A 118 0.91 -8.89 -17.00
CA GLN A 118 0.53 -10.28 -16.78
C GLN A 118 -0.92 -10.53 -17.24
N TYR A 119 -1.86 -9.63 -16.93
CA TYR A 119 -3.22 -9.73 -17.44
C TYR A 119 -3.28 -9.62 -18.97
N ALA A 120 -2.45 -8.81 -19.59
CA ALA A 120 -2.37 -8.71 -21.04
C ALA A 120 -1.94 -10.05 -21.71
N SER A 121 -1.23 -10.92 -21.00
CA SER A 121 -0.84 -12.24 -21.53
C SER A 121 -2.04 -13.16 -21.80
N PHE A 122 -3.21 -12.93 -21.19
CA PHE A 122 -4.45 -13.63 -21.55
C PHE A 122 -4.86 -13.37 -23.03
N ILE A 123 -4.65 -12.13 -23.48
CA ILE A 123 -4.96 -11.73 -24.86
C ILE A 123 -3.81 -12.12 -25.80
N TRP A 124 -2.57 -11.94 -25.34
CA TRP A 124 -1.33 -12.23 -26.07
C TRP A 124 -0.49 -13.33 -25.37
N PRO A 125 -0.83 -14.62 -25.55
CA PRO A 125 -0.15 -15.73 -24.87
C PRO A 125 1.35 -15.88 -25.20
N MET A 126 1.85 -15.14 -26.19
CA MET A 126 3.28 -15.14 -26.57
C MET A 126 4.16 -14.34 -25.58
N LEU A 127 3.57 -13.63 -24.63
CA LEU A 127 4.30 -12.87 -23.63
C LEU A 127 4.93 -13.82 -22.61
N ASN A 128 6.24 -13.98 -22.68
CA ASN A 128 7.03 -14.67 -21.67
C ASN A 128 7.41 -13.69 -20.51
N GLU A 129 7.97 -14.20 -19.42
CA GLU A 129 8.34 -13.40 -18.26
C GLU A 129 9.26 -12.23 -18.59
N THR A 130 10.23 -12.41 -19.50
CA THR A 130 11.14 -11.34 -19.93
C THR A 130 10.39 -10.24 -20.65
N ASN A 131 9.47 -10.60 -21.55
CA ASN A 131 8.66 -9.62 -22.29
C ASN A 131 7.72 -8.86 -21.34
N ILE A 132 7.14 -9.55 -20.33
CA ILE A 132 6.30 -8.91 -19.30
C ILE A 132 7.11 -7.83 -18.56
N ARG A 133 8.32 -8.12 -18.13
CA ARG A 133 9.19 -7.15 -17.41
C ARG A 133 9.56 -5.96 -18.30
N ILE A 134 9.96 -6.22 -19.56
CA ILE A 134 10.32 -5.17 -20.52
C ILE A 134 9.11 -4.26 -20.82
N LEU A 135 7.94 -4.85 -21.02
CA LEU A 135 6.71 -4.08 -21.27
C LEU A 135 6.29 -3.29 -20.01
N ALA A 136 6.39 -3.86 -18.81
CA ALA A 136 6.12 -3.16 -17.57
C ALA A 136 7.07 -1.97 -17.38
N PHE A 137 8.36 -2.13 -17.69
CA PHE A 137 9.34 -1.04 -17.74
C PHE A 137 8.92 0.05 -18.74
N ALA A 138 8.54 -0.34 -19.96
CA ALA A 138 8.10 0.60 -21.00
C ALA A 138 6.83 1.38 -20.59
N VAL A 139 5.87 0.72 -19.93
CA VAL A 139 4.69 1.37 -19.35
C VAL A 139 5.09 2.38 -18.27
N GLY A 140 6.07 2.04 -17.43
CA GLY A 140 6.64 2.96 -16.44
C GLY A 140 7.21 4.22 -17.06
N VAL A 141 8.03 4.07 -18.11
CA VAL A 141 8.60 5.20 -18.89
C VAL A 141 7.49 6.03 -19.51
N PHE A 142 6.51 5.40 -20.15
CA PHE A 142 5.36 6.09 -20.74
C PHE A 142 4.57 6.88 -19.67
N THR A 143 4.38 6.30 -18.50
CA THR A 143 3.67 6.95 -17.38
C THR A 143 4.45 8.17 -16.87
N ILE A 144 5.77 8.11 -16.76
CA ILE A 144 6.61 9.27 -16.42
C ILE A 144 6.40 10.40 -17.46
N ILE A 145 6.42 10.09 -18.75
CA ILE A 145 6.22 11.05 -19.83
C ILE A 145 4.85 11.72 -19.73
N LEU A 146 3.79 10.94 -19.42
CA LEU A 146 2.44 11.49 -19.24
C LEU A 146 2.35 12.43 -18.04
N HIS A 147 2.97 12.06 -16.89
CA HIS A 147 2.99 12.91 -15.70
C HIS A 147 3.81 14.18 -15.88
N TYR A 148 4.72 14.20 -16.84
CA TYR A 148 5.50 15.39 -17.17
C TYR A 148 4.67 16.50 -17.86
N ASN A 149 3.34 16.28 -18.02
CA ASN A 149 2.37 17.22 -18.56
C ASN A 149 1.50 17.86 -17.44
N ARG A 150 0.66 18.85 -17.80
CA ARG A 150 -0.08 19.65 -16.81
C ARG A 150 -1.08 18.85 -15.98
N VAL A 151 -1.07 19.08 -14.67
CA VAL A 151 -1.84 18.39 -13.60
C VAL A 151 -3.38 18.42 -13.73
N LYS A 152 -3.95 19.39 -14.46
CA LYS A 152 -5.42 19.59 -14.52
C LYS A 152 -6.22 18.43 -15.14
N PHE A 153 -5.61 17.64 -16.00
CA PHE A 153 -6.25 16.47 -16.65
C PHE A 153 -6.28 15.23 -15.74
N VAL A 154 -5.38 15.16 -14.77
CA VAL A 154 -5.14 13.98 -13.93
C VAL A 154 -6.34 13.66 -13.02
N GLY A 155 -6.97 14.66 -12.40
CA GLY A 155 -8.05 14.43 -11.44
C GLY A 155 -9.31 13.79 -12.05
N ALA A 156 -9.76 14.28 -13.21
CA ALA A 156 -10.94 13.73 -13.89
C ALA A 156 -10.70 12.28 -14.37
N VAL A 157 -9.50 12.01 -14.88
CA VAL A 157 -9.07 10.66 -15.30
C VAL A 157 -9.06 9.71 -14.10
N THR A 158 -8.54 10.14 -12.95
CA THR A 158 -8.51 9.33 -11.74
C THR A 158 -9.91 8.91 -11.28
N VAL A 159 -10.88 9.84 -11.25
CA VAL A 159 -12.26 9.52 -10.86
C VAL A 159 -12.90 8.53 -11.83
N PHE A 160 -12.73 8.74 -13.14
CA PHE A 160 -13.24 7.82 -14.15
C PHE A 160 -12.66 6.39 -13.98
N LEU A 161 -11.35 6.30 -13.81
CA LEU A 161 -10.66 5.01 -13.63
C LEU A 161 -11.08 4.30 -12.34
N TRP A 162 -11.36 5.06 -11.28
CA TRP A 162 -11.89 4.50 -10.03
C TRP A 162 -13.29 3.91 -10.21
N ILE A 163 -14.17 4.57 -10.97
CA ILE A 163 -15.49 4.02 -11.31
C ILE A 163 -15.34 2.72 -12.11
N VAL A 164 -14.45 2.70 -13.11
CA VAL A 164 -14.18 1.49 -13.91
C VAL A 164 -13.71 0.35 -13.00
N MET A 165 -12.84 0.62 -12.03
CA MET A 165 -12.36 -0.36 -11.06
C MET A 165 -13.52 -0.96 -10.23
N LEU A 166 -14.40 -0.12 -9.65
CA LEU A 166 -15.55 -0.60 -8.87
C LEU A 166 -16.48 -1.47 -9.72
N VAL A 167 -16.72 -1.07 -10.97
CA VAL A 167 -17.51 -1.84 -11.93
C VAL A 167 -16.83 -3.19 -12.22
N THR A 168 -15.52 -3.20 -12.44
CA THR A 168 -14.75 -4.43 -12.72
C THR A 168 -14.81 -5.41 -11.54
N VAL A 169 -14.61 -4.94 -10.31
CA VAL A 169 -14.75 -5.76 -9.09
C VAL A 169 -16.19 -6.27 -8.94
N GLY A 170 -17.18 -5.38 -9.11
CA GLY A 170 -18.59 -5.73 -9.00
C GLY A 170 -19.04 -6.79 -10.00
N ILE A 171 -18.64 -6.65 -11.26
CA ILE A 171 -18.94 -7.63 -12.31
C ILE A 171 -18.24 -8.97 -12.00
N THR A 172 -17.00 -8.97 -11.55
CA THR A 172 -16.26 -10.17 -11.17
C THR A 172 -16.98 -10.95 -10.06
N ILE A 173 -17.39 -10.23 -9.00
CA ILE A 173 -18.17 -10.81 -7.90
C ILE A 173 -19.51 -11.36 -8.42
N PHE A 174 -20.23 -10.57 -9.21
CA PHE A 174 -21.55 -10.97 -9.73
C PHE A 174 -21.49 -12.24 -10.56
N VAL A 175 -20.55 -12.33 -11.50
CA VAL A 175 -20.38 -13.53 -12.35
C VAL A 175 -19.97 -14.72 -11.51
N GLY A 176 -19.04 -14.58 -10.57
CA GLY A 176 -18.65 -15.69 -9.69
C GLY A 176 -19.81 -16.20 -8.83
N LEU A 177 -20.64 -15.29 -8.28
CA LEU A 177 -21.80 -15.68 -7.48
C LEU A 177 -22.92 -16.33 -8.30
N THR A 178 -23.11 -15.95 -9.56
CA THR A 178 -24.11 -16.58 -10.45
C THR A 178 -23.71 -17.98 -10.93
N HIS A 179 -22.42 -18.32 -10.87
CA HIS A 179 -21.88 -19.63 -11.25
C HIS A 179 -21.29 -20.36 -10.02
N PHE A 180 -21.89 -20.19 -8.87
CA PHE A 180 -21.36 -20.63 -7.59
C PHE A 180 -21.48 -22.14 -7.40
N HIS A 181 -20.35 -22.83 -7.23
CA HIS A 181 -20.27 -24.25 -6.87
C HIS A 181 -19.69 -24.40 -5.45
N VAL A 182 -20.54 -24.74 -4.48
CA VAL A 182 -20.16 -24.88 -3.06
C VAL A 182 -18.98 -25.82 -2.86
N ARG A 183 -18.94 -26.91 -3.62
CA ARG A 183 -17.86 -27.89 -3.53
C ARG A 183 -16.51 -27.28 -3.83
N ASP A 184 -16.39 -26.48 -4.87
CA ASP A 184 -15.12 -25.89 -5.30
C ASP A 184 -14.66 -24.82 -4.32
N ALA A 185 -15.58 -23.98 -3.81
CA ALA A 185 -15.30 -22.91 -2.85
C ALA A 185 -14.76 -23.43 -1.50
N PHE A 186 -15.17 -24.63 -1.08
CA PHE A 186 -14.88 -25.16 0.27
C PHE A 186 -14.19 -26.53 0.25
N THR A 187 -13.48 -26.85 -0.83
CA THR A 187 -12.64 -28.05 -0.88
C THR A 187 -11.29 -27.79 -0.21
N PHE A 188 -11.26 -28.03 1.09
CA PHE A 188 -10.03 -27.88 1.88
C PHE A 188 -9.08 -29.05 1.64
N THR A 189 -7.79 -28.77 1.65
CA THR A 189 -6.75 -29.80 1.54
C THR A 189 -6.75 -30.68 2.79
N HIS A 190 -6.56 -31.99 2.66
CA HIS A 190 -6.49 -32.92 3.78
C HIS A 190 -5.44 -32.45 4.80
N GLY A 191 -5.83 -32.35 6.09
CA GLY A 191 -4.94 -31.86 7.14
C GLY A 191 -4.65 -30.36 7.10
N TRP A 192 -5.49 -29.58 6.42
CA TRP A 192 -5.31 -28.13 6.26
C TRP A 192 -5.10 -27.34 7.58
N PHE A 193 -5.68 -27.85 8.68
CA PHE A 193 -5.51 -27.28 10.00
C PHE A 193 -4.60 -28.19 10.85
N SER A 194 -3.32 -28.20 10.54
CA SER A 194 -2.30 -28.80 11.38
C SER A 194 -1.33 -27.72 11.82
N PHE A 195 -1.06 -27.59 13.12
CA PHE A 195 -0.04 -26.68 13.64
C PHE A 195 1.37 -27.16 13.23
N SER A 196 1.62 -27.21 11.92
CA SER A 196 2.91 -27.50 11.35
C SER A 196 3.65 -26.19 11.03
N TRP A 197 4.96 -26.25 10.94
CA TRP A 197 5.76 -25.11 10.49
C TRP A 197 5.31 -24.61 9.10
N GLY A 198 4.90 -25.52 8.21
CA GLY A 198 4.35 -25.19 6.89
C GLY A 198 3.06 -24.36 6.97
N PHE A 199 2.15 -24.71 7.88
CA PHE A 199 0.93 -23.93 8.11
C PHE A 199 1.25 -22.51 8.61
N VAL A 200 2.14 -22.38 9.61
CA VAL A 200 2.52 -21.07 10.17
C VAL A 200 3.20 -20.19 9.11
N SER A 201 4.12 -20.76 8.34
CA SER A 201 4.80 -20.06 7.25
C SER A 201 3.84 -19.65 6.14
N GLY A 202 2.96 -20.56 5.72
CA GLY A 202 1.92 -20.28 4.73
C GLY A 202 0.94 -19.19 5.18
N LEU A 203 0.50 -19.24 6.44
CA LEU A 203 -0.35 -18.19 7.02
C LEU A 203 0.38 -16.83 7.05
N GLY A 204 1.67 -16.82 7.38
CA GLY A 204 2.47 -15.61 7.37
C GLY A 204 2.56 -14.99 5.97
N SER A 205 2.85 -15.80 4.96
CA SER A 205 2.89 -15.36 3.56
C SER A 205 1.52 -14.90 3.06
N ALA A 206 0.45 -15.63 3.36
CA ALA A 206 -0.92 -15.22 3.01
C ALA A 206 -1.31 -13.91 3.72
N THR A 207 -0.93 -13.73 5.00
CA THR A 207 -1.19 -12.49 5.75
C THR A 207 -0.38 -11.31 5.18
N LEU A 208 0.87 -11.54 4.77
CA LEU A 208 1.69 -10.53 4.10
C LEU A 208 1.00 -10.01 2.83
N ILE A 209 0.56 -10.93 1.97
CA ILE A 209 -0.10 -10.58 0.71
C ILE A 209 -1.43 -9.88 0.97
N ALA A 210 -2.23 -10.37 1.93
CA ALA A 210 -3.47 -9.71 2.34
C ALA A 210 -3.24 -8.31 2.91
N MET A 211 -2.18 -8.12 3.71
CA MET A 211 -1.79 -6.80 4.23
C MET A 211 -1.34 -5.86 3.12
N TYR A 212 -0.67 -6.37 2.08
CA TYR A 212 -0.32 -5.57 0.90
C TYR A 212 -1.59 -4.97 0.27
N ASP A 213 -2.64 -5.75 0.09
CA ASP A 213 -3.91 -5.29 -0.48
C ASP A 213 -4.72 -4.39 0.46
N LEU A 214 -4.52 -4.52 1.77
CA LEU A 214 -5.15 -3.65 2.77
C LEU A 214 -4.40 -2.33 2.97
N MET A 215 -3.21 -2.14 2.37
CA MET A 215 -2.46 -0.88 2.50
C MET A 215 -3.29 0.32 2.05
N GLY A 216 -3.11 1.46 2.73
CA GLY A 216 -3.88 2.67 2.45
C GLY A 216 -5.00 2.97 3.47
N TYR A 217 -5.33 2.06 4.40
CA TYR A 217 -6.33 2.30 5.46
C TYR A 217 -6.02 3.52 6.33
N TYR A 218 -4.78 3.94 6.37
CA TYR A 218 -4.29 5.11 7.12
C TYR A 218 -4.28 6.41 6.30
N ASN A 219 -4.71 6.38 5.05
CA ASN A 219 -4.61 7.54 4.15
C ASN A 219 -5.33 8.78 4.70
N ILE A 220 -6.46 8.59 5.40
CA ILE A 220 -7.20 9.69 6.03
C ILE A 220 -6.39 10.43 7.10
N CYS A 221 -5.38 9.81 7.69
CA CYS A 221 -4.50 10.46 8.66
C CYS A 221 -3.60 11.53 8.03
N TYR A 222 -3.35 11.46 6.71
CA TYR A 222 -2.65 12.50 5.96
C TYR A 222 -3.54 13.68 5.59
N LEU A 223 -4.86 13.50 5.68
CA LEU A 223 -5.88 14.49 5.37
C LEU A 223 -6.61 14.98 6.64
N GLU A 224 -6.03 14.75 7.82
CA GLU A 224 -6.68 14.98 9.12
C GLU A 224 -7.18 16.43 9.28
N GLU A 225 -6.44 17.42 8.77
CA GLU A 225 -6.82 18.83 8.84
C GLU A 225 -8.11 19.18 8.09
N GLU A 226 -8.43 18.40 7.05
CA GLU A 226 -9.67 18.55 6.26
C GLU A 226 -10.85 17.78 6.85
N VAL A 227 -10.62 16.96 7.89
CA VAL A 227 -11.65 16.10 8.49
C VAL A 227 -12.47 16.86 9.54
N LYS A 228 -13.80 16.71 9.46
CA LYS A 228 -14.74 17.18 10.49
C LYS A 228 -14.64 16.29 11.72
N ARG A 229 -14.40 16.86 12.91
CA ARG A 229 -14.27 16.11 14.17
C ARG A 229 -13.31 14.91 14.03
N PRO A 230 -12.02 15.15 13.76
CA PRO A 230 -11.07 14.10 13.42
C PRO A 230 -10.97 13.02 14.51
N GLU A 231 -11.12 13.39 15.78
CA GLU A 231 -11.15 12.48 16.93
C GLU A 231 -12.26 11.42 16.87
N TYR A 232 -13.31 11.71 16.11
CA TYR A 232 -14.45 10.80 15.91
C TYR A 232 -14.39 10.12 14.53
N VAL A 233 -14.11 10.91 13.48
CA VAL A 233 -14.20 10.45 12.08
C VAL A 233 -13.03 9.57 11.70
N VAL A 234 -11.78 9.97 12.04
CA VAL A 234 -10.58 9.24 11.61
C VAL A 234 -10.58 7.78 12.08
N PRO A 235 -10.74 7.45 13.38
CA PRO A 235 -10.69 6.05 13.83
C PRO A 235 -11.82 5.22 13.22
N ARG A 236 -13.02 5.79 13.08
CA ARG A 236 -14.16 5.08 12.47
C ARG A 236 -13.99 4.87 10.98
N ALA A 237 -13.48 5.86 10.26
CA ALA A 237 -13.21 5.74 8.84
C ALA A 237 -12.18 4.63 8.56
N ILE A 238 -11.12 4.53 9.37
CA ILE A 238 -10.12 3.45 9.27
C ILE A 238 -10.80 2.08 9.47
N ILE A 239 -11.53 1.91 10.57
CA ILE A 239 -12.16 0.62 10.89
C ILE A 239 -13.18 0.23 9.81
N LEU A 240 -14.04 1.16 9.40
CA LEU A 240 -15.06 0.90 8.37
C LEU A 240 -14.44 0.60 7.02
N SER A 241 -13.36 1.28 6.63
CA SER A 241 -12.68 1.00 5.38
C SER A 241 -11.99 -0.38 5.39
N VAL A 242 -11.31 -0.75 6.48
CA VAL A 242 -10.69 -2.08 6.59
C VAL A 242 -11.75 -3.18 6.55
N ILE A 243 -12.83 -3.07 7.32
CA ILE A 243 -13.91 -4.06 7.31
C ILE A 243 -14.56 -4.13 5.92
N GLY A 244 -14.90 -2.98 5.33
CA GLY A 244 -15.55 -2.92 4.02
C GLY A 244 -14.70 -3.53 2.91
N VAL A 245 -13.41 -3.18 2.83
CA VAL A 245 -12.50 -3.74 1.82
C VAL A 245 -12.24 -5.22 2.07
N THR A 246 -12.04 -5.64 3.33
CA THR A 246 -11.88 -7.07 3.66
C THR A 246 -13.10 -7.88 3.24
N MET A 247 -14.32 -7.36 3.45
CA MET A 247 -15.54 -8.03 2.99
C MET A 247 -15.62 -8.12 1.46
N ILE A 248 -15.31 -7.02 0.75
CA ILE A 248 -15.29 -7.02 -0.72
C ILE A 248 -14.31 -8.08 -1.23
N TYR A 249 -13.10 -8.11 -0.68
CA TYR A 249 -12.07 -9.06 -1.09
C TYR A 249 -12.40 -10.49 -0.67
N ALA A 250 -13.01 -10.71 0.49
CA ALA A 250 -13.49 -12.03 0.89
C ALA A 250 -14.55 -12.55 -0.08
N VAL A 251 -15.54 -11.72 -0.42
CA VAL A 251 -16.58 -12.10 -1.39
C VAL A 251 -15.98 -12.35 -2.77
N MET A 252 -15.06 -11.53 -3.23
CA MET A 252 -14.37 -11.70 -4.52
C MET A 252 -13.56 -13.01 -4.57
N ASN A 253 -12.78 -13.29 -3.51
CA ASN A 253 -12.03 -14.56 -3.39
C ASN A 253 -12.96 -15.78 -3.43
N ILE A 254 -14.03 -15.75 -2.61
CA ILE A 254 -15.02 -16.84 -2.57
C ILE A 254 -15.70 -17.00 -3.93
N SER A 255 -16.03 -15.90 -4.62
CA SER A 255 -16.61 -15.92 -5.95
C SER A 255 -15.71 -16.62 -6.97
N ILE A 256 -14.41 -16.34 -6.95
CA ILE A 256 -13.43 -16.96 -7.84
C ILE A 256 -13.21 -18.43 -7.45
N LEU A 257 -13.02 -18.72 -6.15
CA LEU A 257 -12.85 -20.09 -5.64
C LEU A 257 -14.05 -21.00 -5.91
N SER A 258 -15.24 -20.43 -6.07
CA SER A 258 -16.46 -21.21 -6.37
C SER A 258 -16.60 -21.64 -7.84
N THR A 259 -15.78 -21.09 -8.72
CA THR A 259 -15.91 -21.32 -10.18
C THR A 259 -14.79 -22.17 -10.75
N MET A 260 -13.67 -22.29 -10.04
CA MET A 260 -12.46 -22.97 -10.50
C MET A 260 -11.80 -23.76 -9.36
N PRO A 261 -11.18 -24.93 -9.65
CA PRO A 261 -10.35 -25.63 -8.68
C PRO A 261 -9.21 -24.73 -8.18
N TRP A 262 -8.97 -24.75 -6.88
CA TRP A 262 -7.93 -23.89 -6.28
C TRP A 262 -6.52 -24.11 -6.88
N GLN A 263 -6.23 -25.32 -7.40
CA GLN A 263 -4.97 -25.65 -8.06
C GLN A 263 -4.76 -24.86 -9.36
N GLU A 264 -5.84 -24.59 -10.09
CA GLU A 264 -5.81 -23.76 -11.30
C GLU A 264 -5.66 -22.29 -10.92
N ILE A 265 -6.40 -21.85 -9.90
CA ILE A 265 -6.29 -20.48 -9.36
C ILE A 265 -4.85 -20.19 -8.94
N ALA A 266 -4.21 -21.08 -8.17
CA ALA A 266 -2.86 -20.91 -7.66
C ALA A 266 -1.77 -20.80 -8.76
N ARG A 267 -2.06 -21.27 -9.97
CA ARG A 267 -1.14 -21.21 -11.13
C ARG A 267 -1.47 -20.09 -12.11
N SER A 268 -2.61 -19.45 -11.95
CA SER A 268 -3.07 -18.42 -12.87
C SER A 268 -2.31 -17.11 -12.65
N THR A 269 -1.98 -16.42 -13.72
CA THR A 269 -1.45 -15.04 -13.73
C THR A 269 -2.53 -14.01 -14.10
N HIS A 270 -3.76 -14.46 -14.44
CA HIS A 270 -4.88 -13.63 -14.87
C HIS A 270 -6.23 -14.26 -14.43
N VAL A 271 -6.31 -14.60 -13.15
CA VAL A 271 -7.36 -15.44 -12.55
C VAL A 271 -8.80 -15.00 -12.86
N ALA A 272 -9.09 -13.70 -12.85
CA ALA A 272 -10.43 -13.22 -13.17
C ALA A 272 -10.79 -13.44 -14.64
N SER A 273 -9.82 -13.32 -15.54
CA SER A 273 -10.01 -13.62 -16.97
C SER A 273 -10.24 -15.11 -17.22
N ASP A 274 -9.51 -15.97 -16.49
CA ASP A 274 -9.70 -17.43 -16.56
C ASP A 274 -11.09 -17.84 -16.05
N MET A 275 -11.52 -17.25 -14.94
CA MET A 275 -12.87 -17.44 -14.41
C MET A 275 -13.94 -17.06 -15.45
N PHE A 276 -13.82 -15.90 -16.09
CA PHE A 276 -14.76 -15.49 -17.13
C PHE A 276 -14.72 -16.39 -18.36
N ASN A 277 -13.53 -16.86 -18.74
CA ASN A 277 -13.39 -17.77 -19.86
C ASN A 277 -14.10 -19.11 -19.62
N GLN A 278 -14.05 -19.62 -18.39
CA GLN A 278 -14.73 -20.86 -18.00
C GLN A 278 -16.25 -20.70 -17.84
N THR A 279 -16.70 -19.53 -17.39
CA THR A 279 -18.13 -19.30 -17.08
C THR A 279 -18.91 -18.71 -18.26
N LEU A 280 -18.40 -17.68 -18.91
CA LEU A 280 -19.08 -16.90 -19.95
C LEU A 280 -18.42 -17.01 -21.33
N GLY A 281 -17.24 -17.66 -21.39
CA GLY A 281 -16.48 -17.85 -22.62
C GLY A 281 -15.50 -16.71 -22.94
N ARG A 282 -14.65 -16.98 -23.95
CA ARG A 282 -13.46 -16.17 -24.29
C ARG A 282 -13.78 -14.70 -24.61
N HIS A 283 -14.91 -14.43 -25.23
CA HIS A 283 -15.27 -13.06 -25.61
C HIS A 283 -15.42 -12.13 -24.37
N TRP A 284 -16.18 -12.60 -23.39
CA TRP A 284 -16.38 -11.87 -22.13
C TRP A 284 -15.11 -11.79 -21.29
N ALA A 285 -14.28 -12.83 -21.32
CA ALA A 285 -12.98 -12.83 -20.65
C ALA A 285 -12.05 -11.75 -21.23
N ILE A 286 -12.03 -11.54 -22.56
CA ILE A 286 -11.24 -10.46 -23.18
C ILE A 286 -11.73 -9.08 -22.72
N ILE A 287 -13.06 -8.87 -22.67
CA ILE A 287 -13.64 -7.61 -22.20
C ILE A 287 -13.22 -7.34 -20.75
N LEU A 288 -13.34 -8.35 -19.87
CA LEU A 288 -12.90 -8.22 -18.48
C LEU A 288 -11.40 -7.94 -18.39
N THR A 289 -10.57 -8.64 -19.17
CA THR A 289 -9.12 -8.41 -19.20
C THR A 289 -8.79 -6.96 -19.52
N ILE A 290 -9.47 -6.37 -20.51
CA ILE A 290 -9.29 -4.96 -20.87
C ILE A 290 -9.69 -4.05 -19.70
N LEU A 291 -10.80 -4.33 -19.02
CA LEU A 291 -11.25 -3.58 -17.84
C LEU A 291 -10.23 -3.67 -16.71
N VAL A 292 -9.65 -4.85 -16.45
CA VAL A 292 -8.60 -5.04 -15.43
C VAL A 292 -7.34 -4.26 -15.81
N ILE A 293 -6.90 -4.28 -17.07
CA ILE A 293 -5.75 -3.52 -17.56
C ILE A 293 -5.97 -2.01 -17.35
N ILE A 294 -7.16 -1.50 -17.69
CA ILE A 294 -7.51 -0.09 -17.49
C ILE A 294 -7.51 0.26 -16.00
N THR A 295 -8.08 -0.60 -15.17
CA THR A 295 -8.12 -0.45 -13.70
C THR A 295 -6.71 -0.40 -13.12
N ALA A 296 -5.85 -1.34 -13.52
CA ALA A 296 -4.44 -1.41 -13.12
C ALA A 296 -3.67 -0.14 -13.47
N TYR A 297 -3.80 0.30 -14.72
CA TYR A 297 -3.14 1.52 -15.17
C TYR A 297 -3.64 2.73 -14.39
N GLY A 298 -4.93 2.82 -14.10
CA GLY A 298 -5.52 3.92 -13.36
C GLY A 298 -5.01 4.04 -11.93
N SER A 299 -4.93 2.92 -11.22
CA SER A 299 -4.42 2.90 -9.85
C SER A 299 -2.94 3.27 -9.79
N THR A 300 -2.10 2.68 -10.64
CA THR A 300 -0.65 2.97 -10.68
C THR A 300 -0.34 4.39 -11.15
N TYR A 301 -1.12 4.92 -12.08
CA TYR A 301 -1.03 6.31 -12.51
C TYR A 301 -1.29 7.26 -11.33
N SER A 302 -2.33 7.04 -10.57
CA SER A 302 -2.67 7.86 -9.39
C SER A 302 -1.64 7.73 -8.28
N LEU A 303 -1.12 6.51 -8.03
CA LEU A 303 -0.09 6.26 -7.03
C LEU A 303 1.21 6.99 -7.38
N MET A 304 1.67 6.97 -8.64
CA MET A 304 2.89 7.67 -9.07
C MET A 304 2.80 9.17 -8.80
N MET A 305 1.63 9.78 -9.06
CA MET A 305 1.41 11.18 -8.75
C MET A 305 1.46 11.46 -7.26
N SER A 306 0.77 10.66 -6.45
CA SER A 306 0.69 10.86 -4.99
C SER A 306 2.04 10.61 -4.32
N TYR A 307 2.73 9.55 -4.71
CA TYR A 307 4.00 9.13 -4.12
C TYR A 307 5.16 10.06 -4.47
N SER A 308 5.11 10.74 -5.61
CA SER A 308 6.10 11.78 -5.95
C SER A 308 6.02 13.02 -5.04
N ARG A 309 4.89 13.24 -4.35
CA ARG A 309 4.72 14.39 -3.45
C ARG A 309 5.35 14.21 -2.09
N LEU A 310 5.50 12.97 -1.61
CA LEU A 310 6.01 12.72 -0.27
C LEU A 310 7.49 13.09 -0.11
N PRO A 311 8.44 12.65 -0.98
CA PRO A 311 9.83 13.10 -0.93
C PRO A 311 9.97 14.61 -1.17
N PHE A 312 9.11 15.18 -2.02
CA PHE A 312 9.05 16.61 -2.27
C PHE A 312 8.69 17.41 -1.00
N ALA A 313 7.63 17.02 -0.29
CA ALA A 313 7.20 17.67 0.94
C ALA A 313 8.29 17.62 2.02
N ALA A 314 8.84 16.42 2.25
CA ALA A 314 9.92 16.23 3.22
C ALA A 314 11.19 17.04 2.90
N ALA A 315 11.51 17.21 1.61
CA ALA A 315 12.63 18.04 1.17
C ALA A 315 12.38 19.54 1.43
N ARG A 316 11.15 20.02 1.24
CA ARG A 316 10.76 21.40 1.55
C ARG A 316 10.78 21.71 3.05
N ASP A 317 10.40 20.72 3.86
CA ASP A 317 10.46 20.83 5.33
C ASP A 317 11.88 20.67 5.89
N GLY A 318 12.89 20.45 5.02
CA GLY A 318 14.29 20.35 5.41
C GLY A 318 14.71 18.99 6.01
N PHE A 319 13.86 17.97 5.90
CA PHE A 319 14.13 16.62 6.41
C PHE A 319 14.68 15.66 5.37
N PHE A 320 14.82 16.12 4.12
CA PHE A 320 15.36 15.32 3.03
C PHE A 320 16.16 16.15 2.03
N PHE A 321 16.67 15.56 0.96
CA PHE A 321 17.53 16.22 -0.01
C PHE A 321 16.84 17.40 -0.70
N LYS A 322 17.44 18.60 -0.63
CA LYS A 322 16.85 19.87 -1.12
C LYS A 322 16.42 19.82 -2.59
N TRP A 323 17.16 19.13 -3.46
CA TRP A 323 16.87 19.03 -4.89
C TRP A 323 15.54 18.36 -5.20
N LEU A 324 15.06 17.43 -4.33
CA LEU A 324 13.73 16.83 -4.46
C LEU A 324 12.59 17.82 -4.18
N GLY A 325 12.88 18.91 -3.47
CA GLY A 325 11.95 20.00 -3.17
C GLY A 325 11.81 21.04 -4.29
N GLU A 326 12.49 20.86 -5.44
CA GLU A 326 12.45 21.79 -6.53
C GLU A 326 11.20 21.62 -7.40
N ILE A 327 10.61 22.77 -7.78
CA ILE A 327 9.44 22.84 -8.67
C ILE A 327 9.90 23.18 -10.08
N HIS A 328 9.34 22.49 -11.07
CA HIS A 328 9.63 22.77 -12.48
C HIS A 328 9.25 24.21 -12.86
N PRO A 329 10.17 25.04 -13.38
CA PRO A 329 9.95 26.49 -13.54
C PRO A 329 8.79 26.87 -14.46
N ARG A 330 8.46 26.05 -15.46
CA ARG A 330 7.39 26.32 -16.43
C ARG A 330 6.10 25.55 -16.19
N LYS A 331 6.17 24.37 -15.56
CA LYS A 331 5.03 23.46 -15.45
C LYS A 331 4.49 23.35 -14.02
N HIS A 332 5.21 23.91 -13.02
CA HIS A 332 4.80 24.02 -11.59
C HIS A 332 4.46 22.69 -10.91
N PHE A 333 5.29 21.64 -11.11
CA PHE A 333 5.17 20.35 -10.40
C PHE A 333 6.56 19.86 -9.91
N PRO A 334 6.62 18.92 -8.95
CA PRO A 334 7.87 18.42 -8.36
C PRO A 334 8.58 17.43 -9.30
N HIS A 335 9.30 17.94 -10.31
CA HIS A 335 9.85 17.14 -11.40
C HIS A 335 10.95 16.17 -10.97
N PHE A 336 11.87 16.58 -10.09
CA PHE A 336 12.92 15.66 -9.61
C PHE A 336 12.37 14.55 -8.74
N SER A 337 11.40 14.85 -7.86
CA SER A 337 10.75 13.83 -7.05
C SER A 337 9.96 12.83 -7.92
N LEU A 338 9.24 13.32 -8.95
CA LEU A 338 8.56 12.46 -9.91
C LEU A 338 9.54 11.57 -10.68
N LEU A 339 10.65 12.14 -11.19
CA LEU A 339 11.65 11.38 -11.92
C LEU A 339 12.31 10.31 -11.03
N THR A 340 12.63 10.64 -9.78
CA THR A 340 13.23 9.68 -8.84
C THR A 340 12.30 8.50 -8.60
N VAL A 341 11.05 8.76 -8.20
CA VAL A 341 10.05 7.71 -7.98
C VAL A 341 9.81 6.91 -9.26
N GLY A 342 9.66 7.60 -10.40
CA GLY A 342 9.40 6.96 -11.69
C GLY A 342 10.54 6.06 -12.18
N ILE A 343 11.80 6.53 -12.11
CA ILE A 343 12.98 5.72 -12.50
C ILE A 343 13.10 4.50 -11.59
N MET A 344 12.94 4.68 -10.26
CA MET A 344 12.95 3.57 -9.33
C MET A 344 11.83 2.55 -9.61
N THR A 345 10.64 3.02 -9.99
CA THR A 345 9.52 2.17 -10.41
C THR A 345 9.87 1.38 -11.69
N CYS A 346 10.47 2.02 -12.68
CA CYS A 346 10.91 1.34 -13.90
C CYS A 346 11.93 0.23 -13.59
N VAL A 347 12.92 0.50 -12.73
CA VAL A 347 13.89 -0.52 -12.29
C VAL A 347 13.21 -1.63 -11.50
N ALA A 348 12.28 -1.28 -10.60
CA ALA A 348 11.54 -2.25 -9.81
C ALA A 348 10.68 -3.19 -10.66
N SER A 349 10.14 -2.74 -11.80
CA SER A 349 9.34 -3.58 -12.71
C SER A 349 10.14 -4.69 -13.42
N LEU A 350 11.46 -4.70 -13.30
CA LEU A 350 12.32 -5.77 -13.82
C LEU A 350 12.39 -7.01 -12.90
N PHE A 351 11.84 -6.93 -11.69
CA PHE A 351 11.80 -8.03 -10.73
C PHE A 351 10.50 -8.85 -10.83
N ASN A 352 10.46 -10.00 -10.17
CA ASN A 352 9.27 -10.85 -10.06
C ASN A 352 8.20 -10.20 -9.17
N LEU A 353 6.93 -10.43 -9.49
CA LEU A 353 5.80 -9.84 -8.77
C LEU A 353 5.81 -10.20 -7.28
N ASP A 354 6.05 -11.47 -6.94
CA ASP A 354 6.10 -11.95 -5.55
C ASP A 354 7.17 -11.23 -4.73
N PHE A 355 8.37 -11.09 -5.31
CA PHE A 355 9.46 -10.34 -4.70
C PHE A 355 9.11 -8.87 -4.53
N ILE A 356 8.52 -8.24 -5.54
CA ILE A 356 8.11 -6.82 -5.51
C ILE A 356 7.13 -6.58 -4.35
N ILE A 357 6.11 -7.44 -4.20
CA ILE A 357 5.10 -7.34 -3.14
C ILE A 357 5.76 -7.53 -1.77
N ALA A 358 6.54 -8.59 -1.60
CA ALA A 358 7.21 -8.88 -0.34
C ALA A 358 8.21 -7.78 0.07
N ALA A 359 9.02 -7.29 -0.86
CA ALA A 359 10.01 -6.24 -0.62
C ALA A 359 9.35 -4.87 -0.37
N SER A 360 8.25 -4.56 -1.06
CA SER A 360 7.48 -3.33 -0.83
C SER A 360 6.99 -3.25 0.61
N LEU A 361 6.39 -4.32 1.13
CA LEU A 361 5.86 -4.33 2.49
C LEU A 361 6.97 -4.42 3.53
N SER A 362 7.92 -5.37 3.38
CA SER A 362 9.00 -5.60 4.36
C SER A 362 9.86 -4.36 4.60
N SER A 363 10.15 -3.57 3.55
CA SER A 363 10.93 -2.34 3.68
C SER A 363 10.26 -1.24 4.50
N ARG A 364 8.94 -1.24 4.64
CA ARG A 364 8.17 -0.28 5.47
C ARG A 364 8.03 -0.74 6.91
N ILE A 365 7.99 -2.07 7.16
CA ILE A 365 7.57 -2.61 8.45
C ILE A 365 8.39 -2.05 9.60
N LEU A 366 9.71 -2.02 9.48
CA LEU A 366 10.59 -1.64 10.60
C LEU A 366 10.39 -0.19 11.03
N ILE A 367 10.29 0.74 10.10
CA ILE A 367 10.23 2.17 10.40
C ILE A 367 8.78 2.65 10.47
N GLN A 368 7.98 2.39 9.44
CA GLN A 368 6.63 2.95 9.37
C GLN A 368 5.68 2.30 10.35
N PHE A 369 5.69 0.97 10.48
CA PHE A 369 4.74 0.27 11.37
C PHE A 369 5.33 0.04 12.76
N LEU A 370 6.35 -0.79 12.91
CA LEU A 370 6.94 -1.07 14.22
C LEU A 370 7.50 0.21 14.88
N GLY A 371 8.15 1.07 14.09
CA GLY A 371 8.63 2.36 14.58
C GLY A 371 7.51 3.25 15.12
N GLN A 372 6.36 3.33 14.45
CA GLN A 372 5.23 4.14 14.94
C GLN A 372 4.53 3.52 16.15
N ILE A 373 4.40 2.18 16.23
CA ILE A 373 3.82 1.50 17.39
C ILE A 373 4.67 1.77 18.63
N ILE A 374 6.00 1.61 18.53
CA ILE A 374 6.94 1.94 19.61
C ILE A 374 6.88 3.45 19.89
N GLY A 375 6.85 4.28 18.85
CA GLY A 375 6.78 5.72 18.93
C GLY A 375 5.56 6.21 19.72
N LEU A 376 4.38 5.63 19.51
CA LEU A 376 3.18 5.93 20.28
C LEU A 376 3.41 5.64 21.77
N THR A 377 4.01 4.49 22.08
CA THR A 377 4.30 4.10 23.47
C THR A 377 5.28 5.08 24.14
N LEU A 378 6.34 5.47 23.41
CA LEU A 378 7.31 6.47 23.88
C LEU A 378 6.65 7.84 24.07
N LEU A 379 5.80 8.27 23.16
CA LEU A 379 5.08 9.55 23.25
C LEU A 379 4.14 9.57 24.46
N ARG A 380 3.45 8.46 24.75
CA ARG A 380 2.61 8.33 25.95
C ARG A 380 3.42 8.41 27.24
N LYS A 381 4.61 7.79 27.25
CA LYS A 381 5.52 7.79 28.41
C LYS A 381 6.18 9.14 28.62
N ASN A 382 6.69 9.77 27.55
CA ASN A 382 7.48 10.99 27.63
C ASN A 382 6.63 12.25 27.76
N GLU A 383 5.40 12.24 27.22
CA GLU A 383 4.49 13.37 27.22
C GLU A 383 3.07 12.96 27.68
N PRO A 384 2.93 12.55 28.95
CA PRO A 384 1.63 12.07 29.48
C PRO A 384 0.55 13.17 29.46
N ALA A 385 0.94 14.44 29.59
CA ALA A 385 0.03 15.60 29.55
C ALA A 385 -0.39 16.03 28.14
N ARG A 386 0.20 15.44 27.07
CA ARG A 386 -0.18 15.79 25.68
C ARG A 386 -1.65 15.51 25.47
N LYS A 387 -2.36 16.47 24.88
CA LYS A 387 -3.76 16.33 24.51
C LYS A 387 -3.89 15.24 23.43
N ARG A 388 -4.75 14.24 23.68
CA ARG A 388 -5.07 13.13 22.78
C ARG A 388 -6.58 13.11 22.54
N PRO A 389 -7.06 13.76 21.47
CA PRO A 389 -8.49 13.82 21.17
C PRO A 389 -9.09 12.42 20.95
N PHE A 390 -8.40 11.55 20.23
CA PHE A 390 -8.67 10.11 20.23
C PHE A 390 -7.64 9.38 21.08
N ARG A 391 -8.10 8.44 21.89
CA ARG A 391 -7.26 7.48 22.65
C ARG A 391 -7.58 6.08 22.19
N MET A 392 -6.54 5.32 21.85
CA MET A 392 -6.65 3.92 21.47
C MET A 392 -7.49 3.13 22.48
N TRP A 393 -8.48 2.42 21.97
CA TRP A 393 -9.32 1.55 22.78
C TRP A 393 -8.52 0.34 23.27
N LEU A 394 -8.74 -0.05 24.53
CA LEU A 394 -8.10 -1.22 25.14
C LEU A 394 -6.54 -1.19 25.11
N TYR A 395 -5.92 0.01 25.10
CA TYR A 395 -4.47 0.10 25.18
C TYR A 395 -3.93 -0.70 26.37
N PRO A 396 -2.83 -1.52 26.23
CA PRO A 396 -1.94 -1.62 25.08
C PRO A 396 -2.28 -2.76 24.09
N ILE A 397 -3.41 -3.46 24.22
CA ILE A 397 -3.72 -4.69 23.49
C ILE A 397 -3.60 -4.49 21.96
N PRO A 398 -4.22 -3.47 21.31
CA PRO A 398 -4.07 -3.31 19.87
C PRO A 398 -2.62 -3.03 19.45
N SER A 399 -1.86 -2.25 20.23
CA SER A 399 -0.44 -2.02 19.94
C SER A 399 0.37 -3.31 19.97
N VAL A 400 0.09 -4.21 20.92
CA VAL A 400 0.77 -5.51 21.03
C VAL A 400 0.37 -6.41 19.85
N ILE A 401 -0.91 -6.48 19.50
CA ILE A 401 -1.40 -7.26 18.34
C ILE A 401 -0.74 -6.75 17.05
N ALA A 402 -0.73 -5.46 16.82
CA ALA A 402 -0.10 -4.86 15.65
C ALA A 402 1.40 -5.13 15.63
N PHE A 403 2.09 -4.98 16.75
CA PHE A 403 3.54 -5.23 16.83
C PHE A 403 3.89 -6.69 16.54
N ILE A 404 3.19 -7.64 17.17
CA ILE A 404 3.39 -9.08 16.92
C ILE A 404 3.02 -9.40 15.47
N GLY A 405 1.90 -8.87 14.97
CA GLY A 405 1.42 -9.10 13.61
C GLY A 405 2.41 -8.62 12.56
N PHE A 406 2.89 -7.39 12.64
CA PHE A 406 3.91 -6.89 11.71
C PHE A 406 5.26 -7.59 11.84
N SER A 407 5.65 -7.98 13.06
CA SER A 407 6.85 -8.80 13.25
C SER A 407 6.70 -10.17 12.58
N PHE A 408 5.54 -10.81 12.71
CA PHE A 408 5.22 -12.08 12.04
C PHE A 408 5.26 -11.93 10.51
N ILE A 409 4.63 -10.90 9.95
CA ILE A 409 4.66 -10.60 8.51
C ILE A 409 6.09 -10.36 8.05
N PHE A 410 6.88 -9.58 8.79
CA PHE A 410 8.28 -9.31 8.46
C PHE A 410 9.11 -10.58 8.37
N LEU A 411 9.01 -11.45 9.36
CA LEU A 411 9.72 -12.73 9.37
C LEU A 411 9.23 -13.69 8.27
N SER A 412 7.99 -13.55 7.81
CA SER A 412 7.41 -14.35 6.73
C SER A 412 7.66 -13.78 5.33
N SER A 413 8.30 -12.59 5.20
CA SER A 413 8.55 -11.93 3.91
C SER A 413 9.61 -12.60 3.05
N GLY A 414 10.34 -13.61 3.59
CA GLY A 414 11.46 -14.25 2.92
C GLY A 414 12.78 -13.46 3.06
N TRP A 415 13.88 -14.20 3.07
CA TRP A 415 15.19 -13.63 3.37
C TRP A 415 15.67 -12.61 2.34
N GLU A 416 15.29 -12.76 1.08
CA GLU A 416 15.64 -11.82 0.01
C GLU A 416 14.97 -10.45 0.24
N ALA A 417 13.67 -10.42 0.50
CA ALA A 417 12.93 -9.20 0.75
C ALA A 417 13.37 -8.50 2.06
N ILE A 418 13.60 -9.30 3.12
CA ILE A 418 14.15 -8.80 4.39
C ILE A 418 15.54 -8.21 4.16
N GLY A 419 16.40 -8.94 3.45
CA GLY A 419 17.79 -8.52 3.16
C GLY A 419 17.82 -7.19 2.42
N VAL A 420 17.02 -7.05 1.36
CA VAL A 420 16.92 -5.79 0.60
C VAL A 420 16.45 -4.65 1.49
N GLY A 421 15.38 -4.84 2.28
CA GLY A 421 14.86 -3.81 3.18
C GLY A 421 15.87 -3.37 4.24
N VAL A 422 16.56 -4.32 4.87
CA VAL A 422 17.57 -4.05 5.91
C VAL A 422 18.82 -3.38 5.31
N VAL A 423 19.34 -3.87 4.19
CA VAL A 423 20.48 -3.25 3.49
C VAL A 423 20.15 -1.84 3.07
N TRP A 424 18.95 -1.62 2.50
CA TRP A 424 18.48 -0.29 2.13
C TRP A 424 18.42 0.65 3.34
N MET A 425 17.91 0.18 4.46
CA MET A 425 17.85 0.97 5.71
C MET A 425 19.25 1.30 6.23
N ILE A 426 20.21 0.34 6.21
CA ILE A 426 21.60 0.59 6.62
C ILE A 426 22.25 1.66 5.74
N ILE A 427 22.06 1.57 4.41
CA ILE A 427 22.52 2.60 3.47
C ILE A 427 21.91 3.97 3.83
N GLY A 428 20.62 4.00 4.18
CA GLY A 428 19.94 5.22 4.62
C GLY A 428 20.59 5.84 5.87
N VAL A 429 20.94 5.03 6.85
CA VAL A 429 21.65 5.50 8.06
C VAL A 429 23.01 6.09 7.70
N MET A 430 23.80 5.40 6.87
CA MET A 430 25.12 5.87 6.44
C MET A 430 25.02 7.21 5.68
N ILE A 431 24.05 7.32 4.78
CA ILE A 431 23.81 8.55 4.01
C ILE A 431 23.38 9.68 4.96
N TYR A 432 22.47 9.40 5.91
CA TYR A 432 22.02 10.39 6.87
C TYR A 432 23.18 10.96 7.71
N VAL A 433 24.05 10.11 8.23
CA VAL A 433 25.20 10.53 9.04
C VAL A 433 26.10 11.47 8.25
N LYS A 434 26.39 11.15 6.97
CA LYS A 434 27.19 12.01 6.10
C LYS A 434 26.46 13.32 5.75
N TRP A 435 25.16 13.25 5.49
CA TRP A 435 24.34 14.40 5.11
C TRP A 435 24.16 15.37 6.27
N ASN A 436 23.87 14.88 7.50
CA ASN A 436 23.68 15.71 8.70
C ASN A 436 25.01 16.37 9.13
N GLY A 437 26.13 15.66 9.04
CA GLY A 437 27.45 16.22 9.35
C GLY A 437 27.83 17.40 8.46
N ASN A 438 27.46 17.37 7.17
CA ASN A 438 27.69 18.50 6.26
C ASN A 438 26.78 19.69 6.53
N HIS A 439 25.57 19.46 7.07
CA HIS A 439 24.64 20.54 7.44
C HIS A 439 25.07 21.27 8.72
N GLU A 440 25.60 20.55 9.70
CA GLU A 440 26.09 21.16 10.96
C GLU A 440 27.40 21.92 10.75
N SER A 441 28.29 21.41 9.89
CA SER A 441 29.54 22.12 9.55
C SER A 441 29.33 23.35 8.67
N GLY A 442 28.27 23.41 7.85
CA GLY A 442 27.91 24.58 7.04
C GLY A 442 27.27 25.72 7.83
N ILE A 443 26.69 25.42 9.01
CA ILE A 443 26.12 26.46 9.92
C ILE A 443 27.21 27.02 10.87
N ALA A 444 28.25 26.26 11.14
CA ALA A 444 29.38 26.73 11.98
C ALA A 444 30.39 27.62 11.22
N GLY A 445 30.23 27.77 9.90
CA GLY A 445 31.11 28.56 9.03
C GLY A 445 30.44 29.77 8.37
N ALA A 446 29.19 30.12 8.73
CA ALA A 446 28.47 31.31 8.32
C ALA A 446 28.10 32.18 9.55
#